data_000ef65861d30b9c6bbce635881cbb4f
#
_entry.id   000ef65861d30b9c6bbce635881cbb4f
#
_cell.length_a   1.000
_cell.length_b   1.000
_cell.length_c   1.000
_cell.angle_alpha   90.00
_cell.angle_beta   90.00
_cell.angle_gamma   90.00
#
_symmetry.space_group_name_H-M   'P 1'
#
loop_
_entity.id
_entity.type
_entity.pdbx_description
1 polymer ?
#
loop_
_entity_poly.entity_id
_entity_poly.type
_entity_poly.pdbx_seq_one_letter_code
_entity_poly.pdbx_strand_id
1 'polypeptide(L)'
;YEILRCLVGSEMCIRDSVVGVDNPKVAIVNIGAEEEKGNQLVKETYPLLKECKDINFTGSIEARDIPKGDADVIVCEAFVGNVILKLYEGLAGTLLSKVKQGLMSTLRSKIGALLIKPALKKTMKEFNTDDHGGAPLLGLRGLVVKTHGSSNAKDVKMGILQCVQFTEEQINEKIKENLAVKQED
;
A
#
# COMPACT_ATOMS: atom_id res chain seq x y z
N TYR A 1 4.30 -8.71 19.74
CA TYR A 1 5.55 -8.80 18.95
C TYR A 1 5.43 -9.80 17.80
N GLU A 2 5.11 -11.05 18.10
CA GLU A 2 5.00 -12.09 17.06
C GLU A 2 3.91 -11.78 16.02
N ILE A 3 2.75 -11.27 16.43
CA ILE A 3 1.67 -10.90 15.50
C ILE A 3 2.15 -9.81 14.53
N LEU A 4 2.83 -8.78 15.03
CA LEU A 4 3.38 -7.72 14.20
C LEU A 4 4.42 -8.27 13.22
N ARG A 5 5.34 -9.11 13.70
CA ARG A 5 6.36 -9.77 12.87
C ARG A 5 5.73 -10.63 11.78
N CYS A 6 4.70 -11.40 12.12
CA CYS A 6 3.96 -12.21 11.16
C CYS A 6 3.28 -11.37 10.06
N LEU A 7 2.60 -10.28 10.44
CA LEU A 7 1.93 -9.42 9.47
C LEU A 7 2.91 -8.72 8.54
N VAL A 8 3.95 -8.09 9.09
CA VAL A 8 4.97 -7.41 8.27
C VAL A 8 5.75 -8.38 7.39
N GLY A 9 6.13 -9.55 7.92
CA GLY A 9 6.78 -10.60 7.15
C GLY A 9 5.91 -11.15 6.01
N SER A 10 4.60 -11.27 6.23
CA SER A 10 3.64 -11.68 5.19
C SER A 10 3.53 -10.64 4.08
N GLU A 11 3.45 -9.35 4.42
CA GLU A 11 3.44 -8.26 3.42
C GLU A 11 4.76 -8.20 2.63
N MET A 12 5.89 -8.44 3.28
CA MET A 12 7.17 -8.54 2.58
C MET A 12 7.20 -9.70 1.59
N CYS A 13 6.71 -10.88 1.96
CA CYS A 13 6.60 -12.01 1.04
C CYS A 13 5.72 -11.70 -0.18
N ILE A 14 4.60 -11.00 0.03
CA ILE A 14 3.72 -10.57 -1.06
C ILE A 14 4.44 -9.55 -1.94
N ARG A 15 5.11 -8.57 -1.35
CA ARG A 15 5.82 -7.53 -2.08
C ARG A 15 6.95 -8.08 -2.93
N ASP A 16 7.71 -9.00 -2.39
CA ASP A 16 8.80 -9.71 -3.09
C ASP A 16 8.23 -10.65 -4.16
N SER A 17 7.41 -11.62 -3.79
CA SER A 17 6.98 -12.70 -4.69
C SER A 17 5.94 -12.27 -5.74
N VAL A 18 5.05 -11.32 -5.41
CA VAL A 18 3.93 -10.93 -6.30
C VAL A 18 4.23 -9.64 -7.05
N VAL A 19 4.88 -8.68 -6.40
CA VAL A 19 5.19 -7.37 -6.99
C VAL A 19 6.60 -7.32 -7.57
N GLY A 20 7.48 -8.27 -7.20
CA GLY A 20 8.84 -8.36 -7.71
C GLY A 20 9.78 -7.29 -7.17
N VAL A 21 9.58 -6.86 -5.94
CA VAL A 21 10.45 -5.90 -5.25
C VAL A 21 11.37 -6.66 -4.29
N ASP A 22 12.60 -6.90 -4.70
CA ASP A 22 13.61 -7.55 -3.87
C ASP A 22 13.93 -6.73 -2.61
N ASN A 23 13.93 -7.38 -1.45
CA ASN A 23 14.26 -6.77 -0.15
C ASN A 23 13.48 -5.46 0.13
N PRO A 24 12.14 -5.51 0.17
CA PRO A 24 11.30 -4.32 0.24
C PRO A 24 11.57 -3.49 1.49
N LYS A 25 11.62 -2.17 1.32
CA LYS A 25 11.81 -1.21 2.42
C LYS A 25 10.56 -1.15 3.28
N VAL A 26 10.72 -1.36 4.58
CA VAL A 26 9.66 -1.28 5.58
C VAL A 26 9.79 0.00 6.39
N ALA A 27 8.73 0.77 6.50
CA ALA A 27 8.69 1.96 7.34
C ALA A 27 7.44 1.97 8.24
N ILE A 28 7.54 2.62 9.41
CA ILE A 28 6.40 2.86 10.29
C ILE A 28 5.89 4.29 10.12
N VAL A 29 4.56 4.45 10.02
CA VAL A 29 3.95 5.79 9.97
C VAL A 29 4.18 6.52 11.28
N ASN A 30 4.73 7.73 11.18
CA ASN A 30 5.01 8.60 12.30
C ASN A 30 4.69 10.07 11.95
N ILE A 31 4.73 10.95 12.95
CA ILE A 31 4.55 12.40 12.82
C ILE A 31 5.86 13.16 12.58
N GLY A 32 6.98 12.47 12.48
CA GLY A 32 8.31 12.98 12.20
C GLY A 32 9.31 11.84 12.07
N ALA A 33 10.52 12.15 11.61
CA ALA A 33 11.57 11.16 11.34
C ALA A 33 12.24 10.62 12.61
N GLU A 34 12.14 11.34 13.73
CA GLU A 34 12.82 11.03 14.99
C GLU A 34 12.14 9.85 15.69
N GLU A 35 12.95 8.95 16.28
CA GLU A 35 12.48 7.71 16.93
C GLU A 35 11.56 7.96 18.13
N GLU A 36 11.80 9.05 18.88
CA GLU A 36 11.04 9.42 20.07
C GLU A 36 9.69 10.07 19.78
N LYS A 37 9.40 10.40 18.51
CA LYS A 37 8.10 10.94 18.09
C LYS A 37 7.05 9.87 17.95
N GLY A 38 5.81 10.31 17.92
CA GLY A 38 4.65 9.45 17.74
C GLY A 38 3.88 9.18 19.04
N ASN A 39 2.79 8.43 18.88
CA ASN A 39 1.99 7.97 20.00
C ASN A 39 2.68 6.79 20.73
N GLN A 40 2.08 6.34 21.83
CA GLN A 40 2.63 5.26 22.64
C GLN A 40 2.85 3.97 21.82
N LEU A 41 1.89 3.63 20.96
CA LEU A 41 1.97 2.41 20.13
C LEU A 41 3.15 2.47 19.14
N VAL A 42 3.39 3.62 18.50
CA VAL A 42 4.54 3.81 17.60
C VAL A 42 5.86 3.67 18.37
N LYS A 43 5.95 4.28 19.56
CA LYS A 43 7.15 4.22 20.40
C LYS A 43 7.47 2.81 20.89
N GLU A 44 6.45 2.01 21.15
CA GLU A 44 6.62 0.59 21.53
C GLU A 44 6.94 -0.31 20.33
N THR A 45 6.38 0.00 19.16
CA THR A 45 6.54 -0.79 17.94
C THR A 45 7.87 -0.53 17.23
N TYR A 46 8.34 0.71 17.23
CA TYR A 46 9.54 1.12 16.49
C TYR A 46 10.78 0.30 16.87
N PRO A 47 11.17 0.14 18.16
CA PRO A 47 12.32 -0.66 18.52
C PRO A 47 12.17 -2.13 18.13
N LEU A 48 10.94 -2.70 18.18
CA LEU A 48 10.69 -4.07 17.79
C LEU A 48 10.92 -4.30 16.29
N LEU A 49 10.53 -3.33 15.45
CA LEU A 49 10.81 -3.37 14.01
C LEU A 49 12.31 -3.19 13.73
N LYS A 50 12.97 -2.30 14.45
CA LYS A 50 14.40 -2.01 14.31
C LYS A 50 15.28 -3.21 14.70
N GLU A 51 14.90 -3.99 15.70
CA GLU A 51 15.58 -5.20 16.13
C GLU A 51 15.31 -6.42 15.22
N CYS A 52 14.25 -6.36 14.42
CA CYS A 52 13.88 -7.45 13.53
C CYS A 52 14.84 -7.53 12.33
N LYS A 53 15.77 -8.51 12.36
CA LYS A 53 16.79 -8.69 11.31
C LYS A 53 16.24 -9.21 9.99
N ASP A 54 15.01 -9.65 10.00
CA ASP A 54 14.36 -10.30 8.86
C ASP A 54 13.66 -9.32 7.92
N ILE A 55 13.67 -8.03 8.27
CA ILE A 55 13.03 -6.97 7.49
C ILE A 55 14.03 -5.86 7.18
N ASN A 56 13.87 -5.24 6.04
CA ASN A 56 14.63 -4.04 5.67
C ASN A 56 13.95 -2.80 6.27
N PHE A 57 14.05 -2.64 7.59
CA PHE A 57 13.43 -1.53 8.29
C PHE A 57 14.20 -0.23 8.05
N THR A 58 13.55 0.77 7.49
CA THR A 58 14.13 2.07 7.11
C THR A 58 13.77 3.21 8.07
N GLY A 59 13.02 2.91 9.13
CA GLY A 59 12.64 3.89 10.13
C GLY A 59 11.23 4.46 9.97
N SER A 60 11.06 5.72 10.37
CA SER A 60 9.77 6.43 10.30
C SER A 60 9.50 7.00 8.91
N ILE A 61 8.24 7.01 8.50
CA ILE A 61 7.73 7.72 7.32
C ILE A 61 6.59 8.65 7.73
N GLU A 62 6.62 9.90 7.27
CA GLU A 62 5.50 10.81 7.47
C GLU A 62 4.42 10.60 6.39
N ALA A 63 3.15 10.83 6.74
CA ALA A 63 2.04 10.63 5.81
C ALA A 63 2.20 11.41 4.48
N ARG A 64 2.85 12.58 4.51
CA ARG A 64 3.13 13.39 3.30
C ARG A 64 4.16 12.77 2.35
N ASP A 65 4.98 11.83 2.83
CA ASP A 65 6.05 11.20 2.06
C ASP A 65 5.63 9.85 1.46
N ILE A 66 4.52 9.28 1.95
CA ILE A 66 3.94 8.04 1.42
C ILE A 66 3.79 8.06 -0.12
N PRO A 67 3.25 9.15 -0.75
CA PRO A 67 3.10 9.18 -2.21
C PRO A 67 4.40 9.27 -2.99
N LYS A 68 5.51 9.57 -2.34
CA LYS A 68 6.82 9.60 -3.01
C LYS A 68 7.38 8.20 -3.27
N GLY A 69 6.85 7.18 -2.57
CA GLY A 69 7.32 5.81 -2.68
C GLY A 69 8.64 5.56 -1.95
N ASP A 70 8.90 6.28 -0.87
CA ASP A 70 10.12 6.15 -0.08
C ASP A 70 10.20 4.81 0.69
N ALA A 71 9.05 4.15 0.88
CA ALA A 71 8.95 2.80 1.44
C ALA A 71 8.01 1.91 0.62
N ASP A 72 8.27 0.60 0.60
CA ASP A 72 7.50 -0.40 -0.13
C ASP A 72 6.41 -1.04 0.73
N VAL A 73 6.66 -1.19 2.03
CA VAL A 73 5.71 -1.68 3.04
C VAL A 73 5.60 -0.64 4.14
N ILE A 74 4.38 -0.23 4.43
CA ILE A 74 4.10 0.82 5.40
C ILE A 74 3.28 0.24 6.56
N VAL A 75 3.88 0.26 7.74
CA VAL A 75 3.27 -0.24 8.97
C VAL A 75 2.56 0.90 9.69
N CYS A 76 1.29 0.70 10.00
CA CYS A 76 0.51 1.62 10.84
C CYS A 76 -0.61 0.87 11.54
N GLU A 77 -1.17 1.49 12.58
CA GLU A 77 -2.38 0.96 13.19
C GLU A 77 -3.62 1.24 12.32
N ALA A 78 -4.67 0.45 12.49
CA ALA A 78 -5.82 0.43 11.58
C ALA A 78 -6.54 1.79 11.46
N PHE A 79 -6.64 2.57 12.55
CA PHE A 79 -7.30 3.87 12.53
C PHE A 79 -6.51 4.89 11.71
N VAL A 80 -5.20 5.04 11.98
CA VAL A 80 -4.31 5.95 11.23
C VAL A 80 -4.26 5.56 9.76
N GLY A 81 -4.09 4.26 9.46
CA GLY A 81 -4.09 3.77 8.09
C GLY A 81 -5.37 4.10 7.33
N ASN A 82 -6.52 3.89 7.96
CA ASN A 82 -7.81 4.20 7.34
C ASN A 82 -8.04 5.71 7.16
N VAL A 83 -7.59 6.54 8.10
CA VAL A 83 -7.64 8.02 7.99
C VAL A 83 -6.79 8.48 6.80
N ILE A 84 -5.56 7.98 6.68
CA ILE A 84 -4.66 8.30 5.56
C ILE A 84 -5.29 7.91 4.23
N LEU A 85 -5.78 6.66 4.10
CA LEU A 85 -6.42 6.20 2.87
C LEU A 85 -7.63 7.04 2.48
N LYS A 86 -8.52 7.33 3.42
CA LYS A 86 -9.73 8.14 3.16
C LYS A 86 -9.41 9.59 2.80
N LEU A 87 -8.39 10.18 3.45
CA LEU A 87 -7.92 11.51 3.10
C LEU A 87 -7.34 11.53 1.68
N TYR A 88 -6.54 10.51 1.34
CA TYR A 88 -5.96 10.37 0.01
C TYR A 88 -7.01 10.24 -1.09
N GLU A 89 -7.96 9.32 -0.90
CA GLU A 89 -9.09 9.12 -1.83
C GLU A 89 -9.87 10.43 -2.04
N GLY A 90 -10.22 11.11 -0.94
CA GLY A 90 -10.99 12.35 -0.97
C GLY A 90 -10.23 13.51 -1.61
N LEU A 91 -8.95 13.66 -1.28
CA LEU A 91 -8.09 14.72 -1.82
C LEU A 91 -7.84 14.55 -3.31
N ALA A 92 -7.51 13.32 -3.75
CA ALA A 92 -7.30 13.00 -5.16
C ALA A 92 -8.56 13.30 -5.99
N GLY A 93 -9.73 12.85 -5.55
CA GLY A 93 -11.00 13.13 -6.22
C GLY A 93 -11.33 14.62 -6.31
N THR A 94 -11.11 15.34 -5.21
CA THR A 94 -11.37 16.80 -5.14
C THR A 94 -10.42 17.56 -6.06
N LEU A 95 -9.11 17.24 -6.02
CA LEU A 95 -8.11 17.90 -6.85
C LEU A 95 -8.37 17.68 -8.33
N LEU A 96 -8.62 16.45 -8.75
CA LEU A 96 -8.96 16.10 -10.14
C LEU A 96 -10.23 16.83 -10.61
N SER A 97 -11.25 16.91 -9.75
CA SER A 97 -12.49 17.63 -10.06
C SER A 97 -12.23 19.13 -10.27
N LYS A 98 -11.41 19.76 -9.40
CA LYS A 98 -11.03 21.18 -9.52
C LYS A 98 -10.19 21.45 -10.76
N VAL A 99 -9.23 20.59 -11.06
CA VAL A 99 -8.42 20.69 -12.31
C VAL A 99 -9.32 20.59 -13.53
N LYS A 100 -10.21 19.59 -13.58
CA LYS A 100 -11.20 19.45 -14.67
C LYS A 100 -12.08 20.69 -14.82
N GLN A 101 -12.59 21.24 -13.71
CA GLN A 101 -13.39 22.45 -13.72
C GLN A 101 -12.62 23.64 -14.31
N GLY A 102 -11.34 23.83 -13.90
CA GLY A 102 -10.47 24.87 -14.45
C GLY A 102 -10.22 24.69 -15.95
N LEU A 103 -9.90 23.48 -16.38
CA LEU A 103 -9.70 23.15 -17.79
C LEU A 103 -10.94 23.37 -18.68
N MET A 104 -12.13 23.27 -18.09
CA MET A 104 -13.41 23.43 -18.80
C MET A 104 -14.00 24.84 -18.66
N SER A 105 -13.32 25.79 -18.00
CA SER A 105 -13.85 27.11 -17.67
C SER A 105 -13.95 28.08 -18.86
N THR A 106 -13.03 28.02 -19.82
CA THR A 106 -13.01 28.90 -20.98
C THR A 106 -12.84 28.12 -22.28
N LEU A 107 -13.12 28.75 -23.43
CA LEU A 107 -12.92 28.12 -24.74
C LEU A 107 -11.43 27.82 -24.99
N ARG A 108 -10.54 28.73 -24.58
CA ARG A 108 -9.07 28.54 -24.72
C ARG A 108 -8.57 27.37 -23.87
N SER A 109 -9.02 27.28 -22.59
CA SER A 109 -8.62 26.19 -21.71
C SER A 109 -9.17 24.83 -22.19
N LYS A 110 -10.38 24.80 -22.79
CA LYS A 110 -10.93 23.58 -23.42
C LYS A 110 -10.07 23.08 -24.59
N ILE A 111 -9.59 23.98 -25.46
CA ILE A 111 -8.69 23.63 -26.56
C ILE A 111 -7.37 23.10 -25.98
N GLY A 112 -6.79 23.81 -25.00
CA GLY A 112 -5.60 23.35 -24.29
C GLY A 112 -5.76 21.98 -23.65
N ALA A 113 -6.89 21.75 -22.98
CA ALA A 113 -7.23 20.45 -22.39
C ALA A 113 -7.30 19.31 -23.41
N LEU A 114 -7.82 19.58 -24.62
CA LEU A 114 -7.86 18.61 -25.70
C LEU A 114 -6.45 18.20 -26.15
N LEU A 115 -5.55 19.18 -26.26
CA LEU A 115 -4.16 18.94 -26.67
C LEU A 115 -3.37 18.15 -25.64
N ILE A 116 -3.55 18.45 -24.34
CA ILE A 116 -2.82 17.76 -23.25
C ILE A 116 -3.47 16.44 -22.80
N LYS A 117 -4.68 16.14 -23.27
CA LYS A 117 -5.45 14.96 -22.84
C LYS A 117 -4.67 13.63 -22.92
N PRO A 118 -3.87 13.34 -23.97
CA PRO A 118 -3.09 12.09 -24.04
C PRO A 118 -2.03 12.01 -22.92
N ALA A 119 -1.30 13.11 -22.68
CA ALA A 119 -0.29 13.20 -21.64
C ALA A 119 -0.93 13.06 -20.24
N LEU A 120 -2.01 13.80 -20.00
CA LEU A 120 -2.75 13.71 -18.73
C LEU A 120 -3.28 12.29 -18.47
N LYS A 121 -3.81 11.62 -19.51
CA LYS A 121 -4.27 10.23 -19.39
C LYS A 121 -3.14 9.28 -19.02
N LYS A 122 -1.93 9.47 -19.58
CA LYS A 122 -0.74 8.67 -19.25
C LYS A 122 -0.36 8.86 -17.79
N THR A 123 -0.21 10.12 -17.34
CA THR A 123 0.12 10.43 -15.95
C THR A 123 -0.93 9.89 -14.97
N MET A 124 -2.23 10.07 -15.28
CA MET A 124 -3.31 9.53 -14.44
C MET A 124 -3.31 8.00 -14.36
N LYS A 125 -2.81 7.31 -15.38
CA LYS A 125 -2.69 5.85 -15.34
C LYS A 125 -1.66 5.38 -14.31
N GLU A 126 -0.62 6.16 -14.04
CA GLU A 126 0.40 5.85 -13.03
C GLU A 126 -0.16 5.91 -11.59
N PHE A 127 -1.23 6.68 -11.39
CA PHE A 127 -1.94 6.77 -10.10
C PHE A 127 -3.15 5.82 -10.01
N ASN A 128 -3.39 5.03 -11.05
CA ASN A 128 -4.56 4.16 -11.08
C ASN A 128 -4.28 2.87 -10.32
N THR A 129 -4.99 2.66 -9.22
CA THR A 129 -4.94 1.45 -8.41
C THR A 129 -5.82 0.31 -8.95
N ASP A 130 -6.55 0.53 -10.06
CA ASP A 130 -7.49 -0.46 -10.64
C ASP A 130 -6.80 -1.76 -11.10
N ASP A 131 -5.48 -1.76 -11.21
CA ASP A 131 -4.72 -2.95 -11.60
C ASP A 131 -4.45 -3.89 -10.40
N HIS A 132 -4.75 -3.43 -9.17
CA HIS A 132 -4.71 -4.21 -7.92
C HIS A 132 -6.14 -4.40 -7.41
N GLY A 133 -6.75 -5.55 -7.70
CA GLY A 133 -8.19 -5.81 -7.52
C GLY A 133 -8.68 -5.88 -6.07
N GLY A 134 -7.78 -5.99 -5.10
CA GLY A 134 -8.14 -6.09 -3.69
C GLY A 134 -6.93 -6.28 -2.77
N ALA A 135 -7.19 -6.37 -1.47
CA ALA A 135 -6.19 -6.63 -0.45
C ALA A 135 -6.38 -8.02 0.15
N PRO A 136 -5.31 -8.84 0.28
CA PRO A 136 -5.39 -10.12 0.93
C PRO A 136 -5.63 -9.93 2.43
N LEU A 137 -6.49 -10.77 3.03
CA LEU A 137 -6.63 -10.88 4.47
C LEU A 137 -5.59 -11.87 4.99
N LEU A 138 -4.60 -11.34 5.69
CA LEU A 138 -3.50 -12.12 6.24
C LEU A 138 -3.90 -12.85 7.53
N GLY A 139 -3.15 -13.90 7.89
CA GLY A 139 -3.38 -14.68 9.10
C GLY A 139 -4.50 -15.73 9.00
N LEU A 140 -5.08 -15.93 7.83
CA LEU A 140 -6.09 -16.95 7.58
C LEU A 140 -5.47 -18.24 7.06
N ARG A 141 -6.16 -19.37 7.29
CA ARG A 141 -5.72 -20.70 6.78
C ARG A 141 -5.89 -20.86 5.27
N GLY A 142 -6.64 -19.97 4.63
CA GLY A 142 -6.89 -19.96 3.19
C GLY A 142 -6.82 -18.55 2.63
N LEU A 143 -6.72 -18.45 1.33
CA LEU A 143 -6.66 -17.16 0.64
C LEU A 143 -8.04 -16.49 0.65
N VAL A 144 -8.08 -15.27 1.13
CA VAL A 144 -9.23 -14.37 1.06
C VAL A 144 -8.75 -13.01 0.57
N VAL A 145 -9.34 -12.52 -0.51
CA VAL A 145 -9.05 -11.17 -1.05
C VAL A 145 -10.28 -10.29 -0.86
N LYS A 146 -10.10 -9.18 -0.16
CA LYS A 146 -11.14 -8.18 0.07
C LYS A 146 -11.07 -7.10 -1.00
N THR A 147 -12.17 -6.89 -1.74
CA THR A 147 -12.35 -5.77 -2.67
C THR A 147 -13.01 -4.57 -1.97
N HIS A 148 -12.93 -3.39 -2.57
CA HIS A 148 -13.57 -2.18 -2.05
C HIS A 148 -15.10 -2.25 -2.20
N GLY A 149 -15.85 -1.59 -1.30
CA GLY A 149 -17.33 -1.57 -1.36
C GLY A 149 -17.91 -0.89 -2.61
N SER A 150 -17.13 -0.02 -3.26
CA SER A 150 -17.49 0.64 -4.54
C SER A 150 -16.89 -0.04 -5.76
N SER A 151 -16.36 -1.26 -5.62
CA SER A 151 -15.73 -2.01 -6.72
C SER A 151 -16.69 -2.24 -7.87
N ASN A 152 -16.21 -2.00 -9.08
CA ASN A 152 -16.89 -2.29 -10.31
C ASN A 152 -16.53 -3.70 -10.84
N ALA A 153 -17.11 -4.12 -11.96
CA ALA A 153 -16.86 -5.46 -12.52
C ALA A 153 -15.38 -5.71 -12.88
N LYS A 154 -14.63 -4.66 -13.28
CA LYS A 154 -13.19 -4.77 -13.55
C LYS A 154 -12.41 -5.06 -12.28
N ASP A 155 -12.72 -4.35 -11.20
CA ASP A 155 -12.03 -4.50 -9.91
C ASP A 155 -12.27 -5.91 -9.33
N VAL A 156 -13.52 -6.41 -9.41
CA VAL A 156 -13.86 -7.78 -9.01
C VAL A 156 -13.09 -8.81 -9.83
N LYS A 157 -13.02 -8.61 -11.18
CA LYS A 157 -12.22 -9.46 -12.06
C LYS A 157 -10.74 -9.47 -11.63
N MET A 158 -10.17 -8.30 -11.33
CA MET A 158 -8.78 -8.19 -10.90
C MET A 158 -8.56 -8.89 -9.55
N GLY A 159 -9.51 -8.77 -8.61
CA GLY A 159 -9.46 -9.51 -7.34
C GLY A 159 -9.47 -11.03 -7.53
N ILE A 160 -10.25 -11.54 -8.48
CA ILE A 160 -10.26 -12.97 -8.81
C ILE A 160 -8.92 -13.39 -9.43
N LEU A 161 -8.38 -12.59 -10.37
CA LEU A 161 -7.07 -12.87 -10.98
C LEU A 161 -5.94 -12.84 -9.95
N GLN A 162 -6.02 -11.94 -8.97
CA GLN A 162 -5.09 -11.89 -7.85
C GLN A 162 -5.16 -13.17 -6.99
N CYS A 163 -6.35 -13.71 -6.76
CA CYS A 163 -6.50 -15.01 -6.08
C CYS A 163 -5.83 -16.15 -6.87
N VAL A 164 -5.97 -16.16 -8.19
CA VAL A 164 -5.30 -17.15 -9.06
C VAL A 164 -3.79 -17.02 -8.93
N GLN A 165 -3.25 -15.81 -9.10
CA GLN A 165 -1.82 -15.53 -8.98
C GLN A 165 -1.28 -15.96 -7.60
N PHE A 166 -1.94 -15.61 -6.52
CA PHE A 166 -1.51 -15.98 -5.16
C PHE A 166 -1.48 -17.50 -4.94
N THR A 167 -2.42 -18.21 -5.59
CA THR A 167 -2.46 -19.68 -5.54
C THR A 167 -1.32 -20.29 -6.36
N GLU A 168 -1.08 -19.80 -7.56
CA GLU A 168 0.01 -20.26 -8.43
C GLU A 168 1.39 -19.99 -7.81
N GLU A 169 1.57 -18.84 -7.17
CA GLU A 169 2.79 -18.44 -6.46
C GLU A 169 2.95 -19.11 -5.09
N GLN A 170 1.94 -19.87 -4.64
CA GLN A 170 1.93 -20.55 -3.33
C GLN A 170 2.23 -19.60 -2.15
N ILE A 171 1.66 -18.38 -2.19
CA ILE A 171 1.98 -17.30 -1.24
C ILE A 171 1.76 -17.73 0.21
N ASN A 172 0.67 -18.45 0.52
CA ASN A 172 0.39 -18.91 1.88
C ASN A 172 1.47 -19.88 2.41
N GLU A 173 2.01 -20.72 1.54
CA GLU A 173 3.08 -21.66 1.89
C GLU A 173 4.42 -20.93 2.08
N LYS A 174 4.76 -20.02 1.19
CA LYS A 174 5.95 -19.13 1.35
C LYS A 174 5.88 -18.34 2.66
N ILE A 175 4.71 -17.77 3.00
CA ILE A 175 4.50 -17.07 4.29
C ILE A 175 4.75 -18.02 5.46
N LYS A 176 4.18 -19.22 5.45
CA LYS A 176 4.37 -20.23 6.53
C LYS A 176 5.85 -20.61 6.68
N GLU A 177 6.52 -20.90 5.57
CA GLU A 177 7.94 -21.26 5.56
C GLU A 177 8.81 -20.14 6.14
N ASN A 178 8.61 -18.92 5.69
CA ASN A 178 9.37 -17.76 6.16
C ASN A 178 9.10 -17.43 7.66
N LEU A 179 7.91 -17.76 8.17
CA LEU A 179 7.59 -17.59 9.59
C LEU A 179 8.07 -18.78 10.45
N ALA A 180 8.08 -20.02 9.92
CA ALA A 180 8.48 -21.23 10.65
C ALA A 180 9.98 -21.31 10.90
N VAL A 181 10.81 -20.95 9.91
CA VAL A 181 12.28 -20.94 10.02
C VAL A 181 12.81 -20.05 11.16
N LYS A 182 11.96 -19.20 11.72
CA LYS A 182 12.29 -18.17 12.70
C LYS A 182 11.86 -18.48 14.14
N GLN A 183 11.28 -19.66 14.38
CA GLN A 183 10.89 -20.11 15.72
C GLN A 183 11.97 -20.95 16.41
N GLU A 184 13.06 -21.31 15.71
CA GLU A 184 14.10 -22.22 16.22
C GLU A 184 15.41 -21.51 16.67
N ASP A 185 15.49 -20.19 16.59
CA ASP A 185 16.60 -19.36 17.11
C ASP A 185 16.11 -18.47 18.28
#